data_dfadbc9c08a6bfb7388b58e94b47d09d
#
_entry.id   dfadbc9c08a6bfb7388b58e94b47d09d
#
_cell.length_a   1.000
_cell.length_b   1.000
_cell.length_c   1.000
_cell.angle_alpha   90.00
_cell.angle_beta   90.00
_cell.angle_gamma   90.00
#
_symmetry.space_group_name_H-M   'P 1'
#
loop_
_entity.id
_entity.type
_entity.pdbx_description
1 polymer ?
#
loop_
_entity_poly.entity_id
_entity_poly.type
_entity_poly.pdbx_seq_one_letter_code
_entity_poly.pdbx_strand_id
1 'polypeptide(L)'
;MEEVFEELNQPSVSVLKRVLRNRGIPFDEGKVDKFVRAQSTRQVQAANPIPRGYVTSEKLHDVWFADLIDLTAAPSTGGHRYILCAQDVFSRKIWSRALKTKKAQEVAPAFAAILSEAGVRPNEIVVDKGREFQAAFKELADREGIELKTKTSMRQIATIDSAIGKFKSALARDLRKAKTNDWASRLEKVTKGQNGIPKEYLDDKAPKDVEGDVELQEELEDKNAEFQAENRRLVLERKLALEAAGAFRVMLERPTNFARGFKPRWSDKVYEVKTVPFHEVEAESGEKFLTKFTLPVPLESEATRPSGIEAARPAQAQARRVRVLDTLADEVKARIGRRTVALREVTEFLKTRNFRTAALEARLNMARPTIAFLQTFPSLFEIVPAPLGGVTKVRARRPDRRLRQKTTLQ
;
A
#
# COMPACT_ATOMS: atom_id res chain seq x y z
N MET A 1 -28.48 -23.19 -24.28
CA MET A 1 -27.24 -22.55 -23.73
C MET A 1 -27.36 -22.37 -22.21
N GLU A 2 -28.40 -21.72 -21.72
CA GLU A 2 -28.64 -21.51 -20.28
C GLU A 2 -28.72 -22.80 -19.48
N GLU A 3 -29.52 -23.77 -19.93
CA GLU A 3 -29.61 -25.08 -19.27
C GLU A 3 -28.26 -25.78 -19.13
N VAL A 4 -27.43 -25.75 -20.17
CA VAL A 4 -26.08 -26.32 -20.12
C VAL A 4 -25.17 -25.52 -19.18
N PHE A 5 -25.36 -24.21 -19.10
CA PHE A 5 -24.60 -23.36 -18.20
C PHE A 5 -24.93 -23.67 -16.72
N GLU A 6 -26.19 -23.81 -16.37
CA GLU A 6 -26.62 -24.17 -15.01
C GLU A 6 -26.27 -25.61 -14.65
N GLU A 7 -26.49 -26.58 -15.58
CA GLU A 7 -26.07 -27.97 -15.40
C GLU A 7 -24.61 -28.12 -15.01
N LEU A 8 -23.73 -27.27 -15.58
CA LEU A 8 -22.29 -27.30 -15.35
C LEU A 8 -21.84 -26.38 -14.21
N ASN A 9 -22.76 -25.90 -13.36
CA ASN A 9 -22.46 -24.94 -12.28
C ASN A 9 -21.72 -23.69 -12.78
N GLN A 10 -22.26 -23.07 -13.80
CA GLN A 10 -21.79 -21.77 -14.32
C GLN A 10 -20.32 -21.80 -14.76
N PRO A 11 -19.98 -22.59 -15.79
CA PRO A 11 -18.61 -22.78 -16.25
C PRO A 11 -18.02 -21.49 -16.86
N SER A 12 -16.71 -21.50 -17.13
CA SER A 12 -16.07 -20.41 -17.88
C SER A 12 -16.53 -20.41 -19.34
N VAL A 13 -16.37 -19.26 -20.01
CA VAL A 13 -16.68 -19.09 -21.44
C VAL A 13 -16.08 -20.20 -22.30
N SER A 14 -14.78 -20.48 -22.10
CA SER A 14 -14.07 -21.50 -22.88
C SER A 14 -14.60 -22.93 -22.66
N VAL A 15 -14.98 -23.22 -21.41
CA VAL A 15 -15.58 -24.54 -21.08
C VAL A 15 -16.97 -24.66 -21.68
N LEU A 16 -17.82 -23.62 -21.55
CA LEU A 16 -19.17 -23.62 -22.09
C LEU A 16 -19.13 -23.78 -23.64
N LYS A 17 -18.32 -23.00 -24.34
CA LYS A 17 -18.15 -23.12 -25.79
C LYS A 17 -17.71 -24.52 -26.19
N ARG A 18 -16.74 -25.10 -25.46
CA ARG A 18 -16.28 -26.46 -25.72
C ARG A 18 -17.38 -27.49 -25.55
N VAL A 19 -18.17 -27.40 -24.48
CA VAL A 19 -19.27 -28.38 -24.24
C VAL A 19 -20.38 -28.21 -25.25
N LEU A 20 -20.79 -26.99 -25.58
CA LEU A 20 -21.79 -26.75 -26.65
C LEU A 20 -21.34 -27.35 -27.97
N ARG A 21 -20.08 -27.16 -28.34
CA ARG A 21 -19.47 -27.73 -29.57
C ARG A 21 -19.48 -29.26 -29.52
N ASN A 22 -19.07 -29.86 -28.42
CA ASN A 22 -19.04 -31.32 -28.26
C ASN A 22 -20.44 -31.95 -28.25
N ARG A 23 -21.47 -31.22 -27.81
CA ARG A 23 -22.87 -31.69 -27.84
C ARG A 23 -23.57 -31.37 -29.16
N GLY A 24 -22.87 -30.77 -30.12
CA GLY A 24 -23.47 -30.39 -31.42
C GLY A 24 -24.54 -29.31 -31.32
N ILE A 25 -24.55 -28.53 -30.24
CA ILE A 25 -25.51 -27.45 -29.99
C ILE A 25 -25.01 -26.20 -30.73
N PRO A 26 -25.78 -25.64 -31.70
CA PRO A 26 -25.37 -24.45 -32.42
C PRO A 26 -25.31 -23.25 -31.46
N PHE A 27 -24.27 -22.41 -31.57
CA PHE A 27 -24.13 -21.23 -30.78
C PHE A 27 -23.35 -20.13 -31.52
N ASP A 28 -23.61 -18.88 -31.16
CA ASP A 28 -22.80 -17.72 -31.54
C ASP A 28 -21.77 -17.44 -30.45
N GLU A 29 -20.52 -17.32 -30.83
CA GLU A 29 -19.40 -17.15 -29.87
C GLU A 29 -19.54 -15.84 -29.08
N GLY A 30 -19.92 -14.74 -29.73
CA GLY A 30 -20.10 -13.45 -29.10
C GLY A 30 -21.27 -13.42 -28.12
N LYS A 31 -22.36 -14.15 -28.46
CA LYS A 31 -23.50 -14.31 -27.54
C LYS A 31 -23.13 -15.10 -26.29
N VAL A 32 -22.35 -16.17 -26.45
CA VAL A 32 -21.85 -16.94 -25.28
C VAL A 32 -20.97 -16.07 -24.39
N ASP A 33 -20.06 -15.28 -24.98
CA ASP A 33 -19.22 -14.36 -24.22
C ASP A 33 -20.01 -13.33 -23.44
N LYS A 34 -20.97 -12.68 -24.10
CA LYS A 34 -21.86 -11.70 -23.46
C LYS A 34 -22.70 -12.34 -22.34
N PHE A 35 -23.31 -13.48 -22.61
CA PHE A 35 -24.13 -14.21 -21.64
C PHE A 35 -23.34 -14.56 -20.38
N VAL A 36 -22.16 -15.17 -20.50
CA VAL A 36 -21.36 -15.59 -19.33
C VAL A 36 -20.81 -14.37 -18.58
N ARG A 37 -20.42 -13.30 -19.28
CA ARG A 37 -19.93 -12.07 -18.65
C ARG A 37 -21.02 -11.28 -17.93
N ALA A 38 -22.27 -11.38 -18.36
CA ALA A 38 -23.41 -10.75 -17.71
C ALA A 38 -23.84 -11.44 -16.41
N GLN A 39 -23.39 -12.70 -16.19
CA GLN A 39 -23.78 -13.44 -14.98
C GLN A 39 -23.20 -12.81 -13.70
N SER A 40 -24.05 -12.21 -12.88
CA SER A 40 -23.67 -11.49 -11.67
C SER A 40 -22.88 -12.36 -10.68
N THR A 41 -23.26 -13.63 -10.53
CA THR A 41 -22.56 -14.62 -9.69
C THR A 41 -21.12 -14.87 -10.13
N ARG A 42 -20.85 -14.85 -11.42
CA ARG A 42 -19.49 -14.97 -11.96
C ARG A 42 -18.70 -13.67 -11.84
N GLN A 43 -19.35 -12.52 -12.01
CA GLN A 43 -18.70 -11.21 -11.86
C GLN A 43 -18.11 -11.05 -10.45
N VAL A 44 -18.85 -11.39 -9.40
CA VAL A 44 -18.36 -11.26 -8.00
C VAL A 44 -17.15 -12.13 -7.70
N GLN A 45 -16.94 -13.22 -8.47
CA GLN A 45 -15.80 -14.13 -8.34
C GLN A 45 -14.71 -13.88 -9.40
N ALA A 46 -14.91 -12.97 -10.35
CA ALA A 46 -14.00 -12.75 -11.45
C ALA A 46 -12.56 -12.44 -10.98
N ALA A 47 -11.59 -12.90 -11.74
CA ALA A 47 -10.20 -12.53 -11.51
C ALA A 47 -10.04 -11.01 -11.64
N ASN A 48 -9.20 -10.42 -10.80
CA ASN A 48 -8.85 -9.02 -10.99
C ASN A 48 -7.76 -8.91 -12.07
N PRO A 49 -8.05 -8.34 -13.23
CA PRO A 49 -7.05 -8.02 -14.23
C PRO A 49 -6.26 -6.78 -13.79
N ILE A 50 -5.57 -6.85 -12.64
CA ILE A 50 -4.68 -5.77 -12.24
C ILE A 50 -3.50 -5.80 -13.21
N PRO A 51 -3.25 -4.72 -13.94
CA PRO A 51 -2.00 -4.56 -14.65
C PRO A 51 -0.87 -4.73 -13.65
N ARG A 52 0.07 -5.59 -13.94
CA ARG A 52 1.32 -5.67 -13.18
C ARG A 52 2.15 -4.46 -13.55
N GLY A 53 1.84 -3.30 -12.94
CA GLY A 53 2.68 -2.12 -13.09
C GLY A 53 4.00 -2.35 -12.37
N TYR A 54 5.09 -2.15 -13.07
CA TYR A 54 6.39 -1.99 -12.47
C TYR A 54 6.58 -0.52 -12.08
N VAL A 55 7.23 -0.28 -10.96
CA VAL A 55 7.72 1.05 -10.63
C VAL A 55 9.07 1.17 -11.32
N THR A 56 9.14 2.03 -12.33
CA THR A 56 10.35 2.29 -13.12
C THR A 56 10.65 3.77 -13.10
N SER A 57 11.90 4.13 -13.32
CA SER A 57 12.39 5.48 -13.64
C SER A 57 12.79 5.51 -15.10
N GLU A 58 12.65 6.64 -15.76
CA GLU A 58 13.03 6.78 -17.16
C GLU A 58 14.53 6.67 -17.34
N LYS A 59 15.29 7.29 -16.42
CA LYS A 59 16.75 7.37 -16.48
C LYS A 59 17.40 7.05 -15.15
N LEU A 60 18.69 6.75 -15.24
CA LEU A 60 19.55 6.62 -14.07
C LEU A 60 19.53 7.91 -13.24
N HIS A 61 19.36 7.77 -11.93
CA HIS A 61 19.28 8.87 -10.95
C HIS A 61 18.13 9.87 -11.16
N ASP A 62 17.12 9.53 -11.97
CA ASP A 62 15.97 10.40 -12.13
C ASP A 62 15.08 10.39 -10.88
N VAL A 63 14.71 9.20 -10.38
CA VAL A 63 13.86 9.04 -9.20
C VAL A 63 14.55 8.18 -8.14
N TRP A 64 14.68 8.72 -6.93
CA TRP A 64 15.11 7.95 -5.77
C TRP A 64 13.97 7.77 -4.77
N PHE A 65 13.99 6.65 -4.08
CA PHE A 65 13.15 6.42 -2.91
C PHE A 65 13.99 6.48 -1.65
N ALA A 66 13.44 7.05 -0.56
CA ALA A 66 14.05 6.96 0.76
C ALA A 66 13.04 6.54 1.83
N ASP A 67 13.52 5.75 2.78
CA ASP A 67 12.72 5.28 3.90
C ASP A 67 13.61 4.97 5.10
N LEU A 68 13.01 4.93 6.31
CA LEU A 68 13.69 4.61 7.56
C LEU A 68 13.38 3.19 8.04
N ILE A 69 14.42 2.43 8.31
CA ILE A 69 14.31 1.17 9.05
C ILE A 69 14.35 1.47 10.54
N ASP A 70 13.30 1.14 11.27
CA ASP A 70 13.25 1.26 12.73
C ASP A 70 13.82 0.00 13.39
N LEU A 71 14.94 0.14 14.09
CA LEU A 71 15.60 -0.88 14.89
C LEU A 71 15.67 -0.49 16.37
N THR A 72 14.72 0.31 16.86
CA THR A 72 14.67 0.72 18.29
C THR A 72 14.57 -0.43 19.25
N ALA A 73 14.02 -1.57 18.82
CA ALA A 73 13.97 -2.81 19.60
C ALA A 73 15.32 -3.53 19.70
N ALA A 74 16.27 -3.23 18.79
CA ALA A 74 17.59 -3.83 18.71
C ALA A 74 18.65 -2.76 18.37
N PRO A 75 18.91 -1.80 19.27
CA PRO A 75 19.87 -0.74 19.01
C PRO A 75 21.30 -1.30 18.85
N SER A 76 22.08 -0.68 17.96
CA SER A 76 23.49 -0.98 17.80
C SER A 76 24.31 -0.55 19.02
N THR A 77 25.48 -1.14 19.23
CA THR A 77 26.39 -0.84 20.35
C THR A 77 26.72 0.66 20.45
N GLY A 78 26.81 1.38 19.31
CA GLY A 78 27.01 2.83 19.27
C GLY A 78 25.76 3.67 19.54
N GLY A 79 24.63 3.06 19.96
CA GLY A 79 23.38 3.75 20.27
C GLY A 79 22.55 4.13 19.05
N HIS A 80 22.92 3.67 17.85
CA HIS A 80 22.11 3.86 16.64
C HIS A 80 20.85 3.00 16.72
N ARG A 81 19.73 3.55 16.22
CA ARG A 81 18.39 2.96 16.32
C ARG A 81 17.65 2.89 15.00
N TYR A 82 18.11 3.64 14.00
CA TYR A 82 17.47 3.74 12.70
C TYR A 82 18.50 3.58 11.59
N ILE A 83 18.06 3.11 10.43
CA ILE A 83 18.86 3.14 9.21
C ILE A 83 18.09 3.92 8.18
N LEU A 84 18.67 5.00 7.67
CA LEU A 84 18.21 5.65 6.46
C LEU A 84 18.63 4.80 5.27
N CYS A 85 17.67 4.35 4.47
CA CYS A 85 17.90 3.71 3.19
C CYS A 85 17.46 4.64 2.07
N ALA A 86 18.29 4.83 1.07
CA ALA A 86 17.94 5.46 -0.20
C ALA A 86 18.17 4.44 -1.33
N GLN A 87 17.32 4.46 -2.35
CA GLN A 87 17.40 3.58 -3.51
C GLN A 87 17.15 4.36 -4.79
N ASP A 88 18.07 4.27 -5.74
CA ASP A 88 17.80 4.66 -7.12
C ASP A 88 16.82 3.68 -7.76
N VAL A 89 15.72 4.21 -8.32
CA VAL A 89 14.64 3.40 -8.89
C VAL A 89 15.08 2.73 -10.19
N PHE A 90 15.99 3.33 -10.93
CA PHE A 90 16.49 2.79 -12.20
C PHE A 90 17.44 1.61 -11.99
N SER A 91 18.57 1.85 -11.34
CA SER A 91 19.61 0.84 -11.11
C SER A 91 19.35 -0.13 -9.95
N ARG A 92 18.34 0.16 -9.10
CA ARG A 92 18.12 -0.56 -7.83
C ARG A 92 19.27 -0.46 -6.85
N LYS A 93 20.25 0.40 -7.08
CA LYS A 93 21.35 0.66 -6.17
C LYS A 93 20.83 1.29 -4.89
N ILE A 94 21.35 0.84 -3.76
CA ILE A 94 20.95 1.31 -2.43
C ILE A 94 22.15 1.96 -1.72
N TRP A 95 21.82 2.93 -0.90
CA TRP A 95 22.73 3.55 0.08
C TRP A 95 22.11 3.44 1.46
N SER A 96 22.93 3.39 2.49
CA SER A 96 22.43 3.31 3.86
C SER A 96 23.29 4.13 4.83
N ARG A 97 22.63 4.70 5.86
CA ARG A 97 23.30 5.41 6.95
C ARG A 97 22.67 5.06 8.28
N ALA A 98 23.52 4.85 9.30
CA ALA A 98 23.07 4.64 10.66
C ALA A 98 22.69 5.97 11.31
N LEU A 99 21.57 5.99 12.03
CA LEU A 99 21.05 7.16 12.74
C LEU A 99 20.73 6.80 14.19
N LYS A 100 20.98 7.74 15.11
CA LYS A 100 20.59 7.61 16.52
C LYS A 100 19.12 8.00 16.74
N THR A 101 18.66 8.99 16.00
CA THR A 101 17.28 9.47 16.07
C THR A 101 16.67 9.56 14.67
N LYS A 102 15.35 9.65 14.59
CA LYS A 102 14.63 9.91 13.33
C LYS A 102 14.23 11.39 13.17
N LYS A 103 14.95 12.30 13.82
CA LYS A 103 14.69 13.74 13.68
C LYS A 103 15.19 14.22 12.32
N ALA A 104 14.44 15.12 11.68
CA ALA A 104 14.83 15.68 10.38
C ALA A 104 16.23 16.30 10.40
N GLN A 105 16.65 16.87 11.55
CA GLN A 105 18.00 17.43 11.76
C GLN A 105 19.13 16.40 11.71
N GLU A 106 18.82 15.10 11.86
CA GLU A 106 19.81 14.02 11.73
C GLU A 106 19.66 13.29 10.39
N VAL A 107 18.41 13.17 9.90
CA VAL A 107 18.12 12.51 8.62
C VAL A 107 18.66 13.33 7.43
N ALA A 108 18.50 14.67 7.47
CA ALA A 108 18.96 15.53 6.39
C ALA A 108 20.50 15.48 6.17
N PRO A 109 21.35 15.65 7.19
CA PRO A 109 22.80 15.49 7.01
C PRO A 109 23.21 14.08 6.55
N ALA A 110 22.52 13.04 7.03
CA ALA A 110 22.79 11.67 6.60
C ALA A 110 22.44 11.46 5.12
N PHE A 111 21.34 12.07 4.64
CA PHE A 111 20.99 12.04 3.23
C PHE A 111 21.97 12.89 2.38
N ALA A 112 22.40 14.05 2.88
CA ALA A 112 23.46 14.85 2.23
C ALA A 112 24.75 14.03 2.06
N ALA A 113 25.13 13.24 3.07
CA ALA A 113 26.29 12.35 2.97
C ALA A 113 26.07 11.23 1.93
N ILE A 114 24.84 10.75 1.72
CA ILE A 114 24.50 9.81 0.64
C ILE A 114 24.67 10.50 -0.73
N LEU A 115 24.15 11.72 -0.89
CA LEU A 115 24.32 12.49 -2.13
C LEU A 115 25.79 12.76 -2.46
N SER A 116 26.60 13.05 -1.44
CA SER A 116 28.05 13.25 -1.60
C SER A 116 28.76 11.96 -2.01
N GLU A 117 28.40 10.81 -1.41
CA GLU A 117 28.96 9.51 -1.78
C GLU A 117 28.57 9.09 -3.21
N ALA A 118 27.32 9.34 -3.57
CA ALA A 118 26.81 9.04 -4.90
C ALA A 118 27.42 9.93 -5.99
N GLY A 119 27.86 11.14 -5.64
CA GLY A 119 28.41 12.11 -6.57
C GLY A 119 27.39 12.74 -7.52
N VAL A 120 26.11 12.41 -7.35
CA VAL A 120 25.00 12.83 -8.20
C VAL A 120 23.81 13.30 -7.38
N ARG A 121 22.86 14.00 -8.03
CA ARG A 121 21.60 14.45 -7.46
C ARG A 121 20.45 13.83 -8.26
N PRO A 122 19.48 13.15 -7.61
CA PRO A 122 18.26 12.73 -8.30
C PRO A 122 17.43 13.97 -8.66
N ASN A 123 16.64 13.87 -9.74
CA ASN A 123 15.66 14.90 -10.04
C ASN A 123 14.51 14.89 -9.02
N GLU A 124 14.12 13.70 -8.58
CA GLU A 124 13.03 13.49 -7.65
C GLU A 124 13.40 12.52 -6.53
N ILE A 125 12.98 12.85 -5.30
CA ILE A 125 13.01 11.92 -4.18
C ILE A 125 11.61 11.69 -3.64
N VAL A 126 11.20 10.42 -3.56
CA VAL A 126 9.91 10.02 -3.02
C VAL A 126 10.09 9.42 -1.63
N VAL A 127 9.40 9.99 -0.65
CA VAL A 127 9.43 9.57 0.75
C VAL A 127 8.03 9.28 1.26
N ASP A 128 7.91 8.66 2.43
CA ASP A 128 6.62 8.58 3.10
C ASP A 128 6.23 9.92 3.75
N LYS A 129 5.02 10.00 4.33
CA LYS A 129 4.53 11.22 5.00
C LYS A 129 5.11 11.41 6.41
N GLY A 130 6.24 10.79 6.72
CA GLY A 130 6.89 10.89 8.01
C GLY A 130 7.40 12.30 8.33
N ARG A 131 7.40 12.67 9.61
CA ARG A 131 7.94 13.96 10.06
C ARG A 131 9.44 14.08 9.86
N GLU A 132 10.13 12.98 9.75
CA GLU A 132 11.56 12.86 9.47
C GLU A 132 11.97 13.44 8.12
N PHE A 133 11.05 13.46 7.17
CA PHE A 133 11.23 14.01 5.82
C PHE A 133 10.63 15.42 5.65
N GLN A 134 10.37 16.12 6.75
CA GLN A 134 9.87 17.49 6.77
C GLN A 134 10.96 18.47 7.22
N ALA A 135 10.65 19.76 7.24
CA ALA A 135 11.54 20.83 7.70
C ALA A 135 12.96 20.70 7.12
N ALA A 136 13.98 20.41 7.93
CA ALA A 136 15.38 20.34 7.51
C ALA A 136 15.65 19.42 6.32
N PHE A 137 14.89 18.33 6.16
CA PHE A 137 15.04 17.46 4.98
C PHE A 137 14.50 18.13 3.72
N LYS A 138 13.37 18.84 3.83
CA LYS A 138 12.83 19.61 2.72
C LYS A 138 13.77 20.77 2.34
N GLU A 139 14.30 21.50 3.32
CA GLU A 139 15.27 22.56 3.09
C GLU A 139 16.54 22.03 2.37
N LEU A 140 16.98 20.81 2.71
CA LEU A 140 18.07 20.15 2.00
C LEU A 140 17.68 19.85 0.55
N ALA A 141 16.52 19.24 0.32
CA ALA A 141 16.06 18.91 -1.03
C ALA A 141 15.93 20.16 -1.91
N ASP A 142 15.32 21.23 -1.38
CA ASP A 142 15.17 22.51 -2.06
C ASP A 142 16.55 23.12 -2.41
N ARG A 143 17.52 23.08 -1.49
CA ARG A 143 18.89 23.58 -1.70
C ARG A 143 19.65 22.78 -2.76
N GLU A 144 19.48 21.46 -2.79
CA GLU A 144 20.15 20.57 -3.74
C GLU A 144 19.41 20.51 -5.10
N GLY A 145 18.28 21.22 -5.25
CA GLY A 145 17.47 21.25 -6.48
C GLY A 145 16.69 19.96 -6.72
N ILE A 146 16.37 19.21 -5.68
CA ILE A 146 15.69 17.92 -5.75
C ILE A 146 14.20 18.10 -5.47
N GLU A 147 13.33 17.62 -6.35
CA GLU A 147 11.88 17.62 -6.12
C GLU A 147 11.50 16.60 -5.05
N LEU A 148 11.02 17.08 -3.89
CA LEU A 148 10.56 16.21 -2.82
C LEU A 148 9.09 15.84 -3.00
N LYS A 149 8.80 14.56 -3.28
CA LYS A 149 7.43 14.02 -3.37
C LYS A 149 7.11 13.10 -2.21
N THR A 150 5.87 13.19 -1.74
CA THR A 150 5.35 12.21 -0.79
C THR A 150 4.53 11.15 -1.49
N LYS A 151 4.67 9.91 -1.03
CA LYS A 151 3.91 8.76 -1.53
C LYS A 151 2.43 9.05 -1.65
N THR A 152 1.86 8.80 -2.81
CA THR A 152 0.41 8.86 -3.04
C THR A 152 -0.24 7.48 -3.04
N SER A 153 0.51 6.40 -3.23
CA SER A 153 -0.02 5.04 -3.24
C SER A 153 0.92 4.03 -2.57
N MET A 154 0.34 2.99 -1.96
CA MET A 154 1.07 1.86 -1.35
C MET A 154 1.97 1.09 -2.34
N ARG A 155 1.73 1.20 -3.65
CA ARG A 155 2.51 0.46 -4.66
C ARG A 155 3.78 1.18 -5.11
N GLN A 156 3.85 2.49 -4.98
CA GLN A 156 5.07 3.24 -5.29
C GLN A 156 6.25 2.82 -4.40
N ILE A 157 5.95 2.22 -3.26
CA ILE A 157 6.92 1.80 -2.26
C ILE A 157 7.35 0.35 -2.41
N ALA A 158 6.59 -0.48 -3.11
CA ALA A 158 6.83 -1.93 -3.16
C ALA A 158 8.29 -2.27 -3.54
N THR A 159 8.95 -1.39 -4.27
CA THR A 159 10.35 -1.55 -4.69
C THR A 159 11.31 -1.35 -3.51
N ILE A 160 11.17 -0.23 -2.80
CA ILE A 160 12.03 0.03 -1.64
C ILE A 160 11.67 -0.88 -0.47
N ASP A 161 10.39 -1.20 -0.24
CA ASP A 161 9.97 -2.16 0.79
C ASP A 161 10.60 -3.55 0.55
N SER A 162 10.60 -4.01 -0.70
CA SER A 162 11.27 -5.25 -1.09
C SER A 162 12.79 -5.18 -0.87
N ALA A 163 13.42 -4.06 -1.22
CA ALA A 163 14.84 -3.83 -1.01
C ALA A 163 15.18 -3.83 0.48
N ILE A 164 14.40 -3.11 1.30
CA ILE A 164 14.53 -3.06 2.76
C ILE A 164 14.37 -4.45 3.38
N GLY A 165 13.38 -5.24 2.92
CA GLY A 165 13.18 -6.60 3.40
C GLY A 165 14.39 -7.49 3.13
N LYS A 166 14.96 -7.45 1.94
CA LYS A 166 16.19 -8.18 1.56
C LYS A 166 17.40 -7.68 2.36
N PHE A 167 17.52 -6.37 2.53
CA PHE A 167 18.59 -5.72 3.31
C PHE A 167 18.55 -6.16 4.78
N LYS A 168 17.39 -6.09 5.44
CA LYS A 168 17.20 -6.56 6.82
C LYS A 168 17.62 -8.02 6.99
N SER A 169 17.21 -8.88 6.05
CA SER A 169 17.55 -10.29 6.07
C SER A 169 19.06 -10.54 5.91
N ALA A 170 19.71 -9.78 5.03
CA ALA A 170 21.16 -9.83 4.83
C ALA A 170 21.91 -9.36 6.08
N LEU A 171 21.49 -8.24 6.66
CA LEU A 171 22.05 -7.69 7.89
C LEU A 171 21.92 -8.68 9.05
N ALA A 172 20.75 -9.28 9.24
CA ALA A 172 20.52 -10.29 10.29
C ALA A 172 21.43 -11.52 10.14
N ARG A 173 21.68 -11.98 8.90
CA ARG A 173 22.62 -13.09 8.66
C ARG A 173 24.07 -12.69 8.95
N ASP A 174 24.48 -11.48 8.54
CA ASP A 174 25.86 -11.00 8.78
C ASP A 174 26.13 -10.83 10.29
N LEU A 175 25.18 -10.27 11.04
CA LEU A 175 25.27 -10.13 12.50
C LEU A 175 25.41 -11.47 13.21
N ARG A 176 24.60 -12.47 12.82
CA ARG A 176 24.70 -13.83 13.37
C ARG A 176 26.06 -14.46 13.09
N LYS A 177 26.56 -14.32 11.85
CA LYS A 177 27.88 -14.82 11.46
C LYS A 177 28.99 -14.12 12.23
N ALA A 178 28.90 -12.82 12.42
CA ALA A 178 29.88 -12.01 13.14
C ALA A 178 29.74 -12.11 14.68
N LYS A 179 28.67 -12.74 15.18
CA LYS A 179 28.35 -12.86 16.63
C LYS A 179 28.35 -11.50 17.34
N THR A 180 27.74 -10.48 16.71
CA THR A 180 27.69 -9.10 17.22
C THR A 180 26.31 -8.50 17.07
N ASN A 181 25.99 -7.52 17.92
CA ASN A 181 24.80 -6.67 17.80
C ASN A 181 25.13 -5.29 17.21
N ASP A 182 26.40 -5.03 16.89
CA ASP A 182 26.84 -3.77 16.29
C ASP A 182 26.56 -3.74 14.79
N TRP A 183 25.28 -3.57 14.46
CA TRP A 183 24.85 -3.52 13.07
C TRP A 183 25.32 -2.24 12.35
N ALA A 184 25.61 -1.14 13.07
CA ALA A 184 26.03 0.10 12.44
C ALA A 184 27.38 -0.05 11.73
N SER A 185 28.34 -0.73 12.36
CA SER A 185 29.65 -1.03 11.75
C SER A 185 29.59 -2.01 10.56
N ARG A 186 28.46 -2.71 10.40
CA ARG A 186 28.26 -3.71 9.34
C ARG A 186 27.53 -3.18 8.11
N LEU A 187 26.95 -1.94 8.19
CA LEU A 187 26.10 -1.40 7.13
C LEU A 187 26.80 -1.31 5.80
N GLU A 188 28.00 -0.77 5.77
CA GLU A 188 28.76 -0.59 4.52
C GLU A 188 28.96 -1.94 3.81
N LYS A 189 29.41 -2.96 4.54
CA LYS A 189 29.60 -4.31 3.99
C LYS A 189 28.31 -4.89 3.43
N VAL A 190 27.21 -4.76 4.19
CA VAL A 190 25.90 -5.30 3.76
C VAL A 190 25.37 -4.54 2.55
N THR A 191 25.51 -3.22 2.53
CA THR A 191 25.10 -2.36 1.41
C THR A 191 25.87 -2.72 0.13
N LYS A 192 27.20 -2.83 0.21
CA LYS A 192 28.05 -3.28 -0.91
C LYS A 192 27.64 -4.68 -1.40
N GLY A 193 27.37 -5.59 -0.47
CA GLY A 193 26.90 -6.94 -0.79
C GLY A 193 25.57 -6.93 -1.53
N GLN A 194 24.58 -6.12 -1.07
CA GLN A 194 23.27 -6.01 -1.74
C GLN A 194 23.37 -5.38 -3.13
N ASN A 195 24.24 -4.39 -3.31
CA ASN A 195 24.51 -3.77 -4.61
C ASN A 195 25.29 -4.69 -5.57
N GLY A 196 25.92 -5.72 -5.07
CA GLY A 196 26.60 -6.73 -5.89
C GLY A 196 25.75 -7.93 -6.29
N ILE A 197 24.48 -8.02 -5.84
CA ILE A 197 23.60 -9.14 -6.18
C ILE A 197 22.90 -8.87 -7.52
N PRO A 198 23.04 -9.76 -8.54
CA PRO A 198 22.34 -9.66 -9.80
C PRO A 198 20.82 -9.58 -9.59
N LYS A 199 20.13 -8.85 -10.45
CA LYS A 199 18.68 -8.65 -10.45
C LYS A 199 18.08 -9.02 -11.81
N GLU A 200 17.04 -9.82 -11.80
CA GLU A 200 16.28 -10.15 -13.00
C GLU A 200 15.81 -8.90 -13.78
N TYR A 201 15.40 -7.86 -13.07
CA TYR A 201 15.00 -6.57 -13.67
C TYR A 201 16.16 -5.92 -14.45
N LEU A 202 17.42 -6.12 -14.04
CA LEU A 202 18.64 -5.60 -14.65
C LEU A 202 19.30 -6.63 -15.60
N ASP A 203 18.51 -7.53 -16.13
CA ASP A 203 18.97 -8.61 -17.01
C ASP A 203 20.16 -9.39 -16.41
N ASP A 204 20.00 -9.75 -15.12
CA ASP A 204 20.97 -10.47 -14.28
C ASP A 204 22.28 -9.71 -14.03
N LYS A 205 22.32 -8.39 -14.28
CA LYS A 205 23.42 -7.52 -13.84
C LYS A 205 23.22 -7.05 -12.40
N ALA A 206 24.31 -6.64 -11.76
CA ALA A 206 24.23 -6.12 -10.40
C ALA A 206 24.01 -4.58 -10.39
N PRO A 207 23.29 -4.04 -9.38
CA PRO A 207 23.06 -2.59 -9.25
C PRO A 207 24.32 -1.72 -9.34
N LYS A 208 25.44 -2.22 -8.82
CA LYS A 208 26.74 -1.49 -8.83
C LYS A 208 27.33 -1.33 -10.22
N ASP A 209 26.95 -2.19 -11.17
CA ASP A 209 27.55 -2.24 -12.49
C ASP A 209 26.83 -1.31 -13.49
N VAL A 210 25.58 -0.90 -13.19
CA VAL A 210 24.71 -0.11 -14.07
C VAL A 210 25.31 1.27 -14.40
N GLU A 211 25.95 1.96 -13.43
CA GLU A 211 26.52 3.30 -13.64
C GLU A 211 27.67 3.30 -14.66
N GLY A 212 28.41 2.22 -14.73
CA GLY A 212 29.56 2.07 -15.64
C GLY A 212 29.26 1.42 -16.97
N ASP A 213 28.00 1.02 -17.20
CA ASP A 213 27.59 0.25 -18.40
C ASP A 213 26.54 1.06 -19.17
N VAL A 214 27.00 1.85 -20.15
CA VAL A 214 26.13 2.74 -20.95
C VAL A 214 25.17 1.92 -21.81
N GLU A 215 25.62 0.80 -22.38
CA GLU A 215 24.78 -0.08 -23.21
C GLU A 215 23.62 -0.65 -22.38
N LEU A 216 23.91 -1.12 -21.17
CA LEU A 216 22.86 -1.58 -20.25
C LEU A 216 21.91 -0.44 -19.86
N GLN A 217 22.39 0.78 -19.69
CA GLN A 217 21.51 1.92 -19.39
C GLN A 217 20.54 2.18 -20.53
N GLU A 218 20.98 2.20 -21.77
CA GLU A 218 20.13 2.38 -22.95
C GLU A 218 19.09 1.25 -23.07
N GLU A 219 19.49 -0.01 -22.90
CA GLU A 219 18.58 -1.16 -22.88
C GLU A 219 17.51 -1.03 -21.79
N LEU A 220 17.89 -0.59 -20.59
CA LEU A 220 16.97 -0.37 -19.47
C LEU A 220 16.04 0.83 -19.69
N GLU A 221 16.53 1.91 -20.33
CA GLU A 221 15.70 3.06 -20.72
C GLU A 221 14.59 2.63 -21.68
N ASP A 222 14.93 1.89 -22.73
CA ASP A 222 13.96 1.36 -23.68
C ASP A 222 12.95 0.43 -23.01
N LYS A 223 13.42 -0.52 -22.22
CA LYS A 223 12.59 -1.45 -21.44
C LYS A 223 11.64 -0.72 -20.50
N ASN A 224 12.11 0.34 -19.81
CA ASN A 224 11.28 1.14 -18.91
C ASN A 224 10.26 1.98 -19.68
N ALA A 225 10.63 2.53 -20.84
CA ALA A 225 9.72 3.25 -21.73
C ALA A 225 8.59 2.33 -22.22
N GLU A 226 8.89 1.10 -22.60
CA GLU A 226 7.89 0.08 -22.98
C GLU A 226 6.95 -0.24 -21.81
N PHE A 227 7.47 -0.47 -20.61
CA PHE A 227 6.65 -0.71 -19.41
C PHE A 227 5.73 0.47 -19.09
N GLN A 228 6.22 1.68 -19.25
CA GLN A 228 5.40 2.87 -19.01
C GLN A 228 4.33 3.05 -20.09
N ALA A 229 4.67 2.80 -21.35
CA ALA A 229 3.72 2.82 -22.45
C ALA A 229 2.61 1.77 -22.25
N GLU A 230 2.99 0.55 -21.88
CA GLU A 230 2.03 -0.52 -21.58
C GLU A 230 1.16 -0.18 -20.38
N ASN A 231 1.73 0.37 -19.30
CA ASN A 231 0.94 0.82 -18.15
C ASN A 231 -0.06 1.92 -18.55
N ARG A 232 0.34 2.88 -19.38
CA ARG A 232 -0.57 3.93 -19.90
C ARG A 232 -1.67 3.31 -20.75
N ARG A 233 -1.34 2.36 -21.62
CA ARG A 233 -2.30 1.63 -22.47
C ARG A 233 -3.34 0.90 -21.61
N LEU A 234 -2.90 0.16 -20.60
CA LEU A 234 -3.79 -0.58 -19.68
C LEU A 234 -4.71 0.33 -18.87
N VAL A 235 -4.22 1.50 -18.45
CA VAL A 235 -5.05 2.51 -17.77
C VAL A 235 -6.12 3.07 -18.72
N LEU A 236 -5.74 3.38 -19.97
CA LEU A 236 -6.66 3.87 -20.98
C LEU A 236 -7.71 2.81 -21.35
N GLU A 237 -7.29 1.56 -21.57
CA GLU A 237 -8.22 0.46 -21.83
C GLU A 237 -9.21 0.26 -20.70
N ARG A 238 -8.76 0.36 -19.45
CA ARG A 238 -9.66 0.28 -18.29
C ARG A 238 -10.66 1.44 -18.26
N LYS A 239 -10.21 2.66 -18.58
CA LYS A 239 -11.09 3.81 -18.70
C LYS A 239 -12.15 3.57 -19.77
N LEU A 240 -11.74 3.22 -20.97
CA LEU A 240 -12.65 2.95 -22.09
C LEU A 240 -13.62 1.79 -21.79
N ALA A 241 -13.13 0.74 -21.11
CA ALA A 241 -13.97 -0.37 -20.70
C ALA A 241 -15.03 0.04 -19.67
N LEU A 242 -14.72 0.95 -18.73
CA LEU A 242 -15.68 1.48 -17.77
C LEU A 242 -16.73 2.37 -18.45
N GLU A 243 -16.30 3.25 -19.36
CA GLU A 243 -17.20 4.12 -20.14
C GLU A 243 -18.13 3.30 -21.03
N ALA A 244 -17.59 2.28 -21.73
CA ALA A 244 -18.38 1.41 -22.60
C ALA A 244 -19.34 0.48 -21.85
N ALA A 245 -18.95 0.02 -20.66
CA ALA A 245 -19.77 -0.86 -19.84
C ALA A 245 -20.93 -0.15 -19.15
N GLY A 246 -20.77 1.13 -18.83
CA GLY A 246 -21.75 1.97 -18.13
C GLY A 246 -21.95 1.62 -16.66
N ALA A 247 -21.42 0.51 -16.18
CA ALA A 247 -21.51 0.09 -14.78
C ALA A 247 -20.24 -0.63 -14.33
N PHE A 248 -20.06 -0.74 -13.00
CA PHE A 248 -18.92 -1.42 -12.41
C PHE A 248 -19.21 -1.98 -11.01
N ARG A 249 -18.40 -2.97 -10.62
CA ARG A 249 -18.30 -3.46 -9.25
C ARG A 249 -17.02 -3.00 -8.60
N VAL A 250 -17.02 -2.89 -7.27
CA VAL A 250 -15.87 -2.43 -6.49
C VAL A 250 -15.18 -3.62 -5.83
N MET A 251 -13.85 -3.61 -5.84
CA MET A 251 -13.06 -4.66 -5.18
C MET A 251 -13.28 -4.65 -3.68
N LEU A 252 -13.55 -5.83 -3.14
CA LEU A 252 -13.66 -6.07 -1.71
C LEU A 252 -12.29 -6.31 -1.08
N GLU A 253 -12.22 -6.21 0.25
CA GLU A 253 -11.03 -6.55 1.03
C GLU A 253 -10.59 -7.99 0.72
N ARG A 254 -9.29 -8.20 0.57
CA ARG A 254 -8.77 -9.55 0.30
C ARG A 254 -9.13 -10.47 1.46
N PRO A 255 -9.83 -11.57 1.22
CA PRO A 255 -10.00 -12.59 2.23
C PRO A 255 -8.65 -13.21 2.60
N THR A 256 -8.53 -13.71 3.84
CA THR A 256 -7.39 -14.53 4.26
C THR A 256 -7.17 -15.69 3.30
N ASN A 257 -5.95 -16.27 3.28
CA ASN A 257 -5.59 -17.33 2.33
C ASN A 257 -6.61 -18.50 2.29
N PHE A 258 -7.22 -18.86 3.42
CA PHE A 258 -8.22 -19.92 3.52
C PHE A 258 -9.59 -19.56 2.92
N ALA A 259 -9.91 -18.27 2.81
CA ALA A 259 -11.23 -17.82 2.31
C ALA A 259 -11.22 -17.48 0.81
N ARG A 260 -10.09 -17.65 0.10
CA ARG A 260 -9.92 -17.19 -1.29
C ARG A 260 -10.89 -17.78 -2.30
N GLY A 261 -11.44 -18.96 -2.06
CA GLY A 261 -12.39 -19.62 -2.96
C GLY A 261 -13.86 -19.35 -2.65
N PHE A 262 -14.17 -18.95 -1.41
CA PHE A 262 -15.55 -18.84 -0.95
C PHE A 262 -16.05 -17.40 -0.84
N LYS A 263 -15.18 -16.43 -0.59
CA LYS A 263 -15.59 -15.02 -0.45
C LYS A 263 -15.57 -14.31 -1.80
N PRO A 264 -16.59 -13.48 -2.09
CA PRO A 264 -16.61 -12.69 -3.31
C PRO A 264 -15.43 -11.73 -3.33
N ARG A 265 -14.88 -11.51 -4.52
CA ARG A 265 -13.78 -10.55 -4.74
C ARG A 265 -14.30 -9.16 -5.03
N TRP A 266 -15.49 -9.07 -5.59
CA TRP A 266 -16.13 -7.86 -6.02
C TRP A 266 -17.43 -7.62 -5.26
N SER A 267 -17.86 -6.36 -5.19
CA SER A 267 -19.07 -5.97 -4.48
C SER A 267 -20.31 -6.65 -5.06
N ASP A 268 -21.26 -7.00 -4.19
CA ASP A 268 -22.59 -7.42 -4.61
C ASP A 268 -23.36 -6.25 -5.26
N LYS A 269 -23.10 -5.02 -4.81
CA LYS A 269 -23.65 -3.79 -5.39
C LYS A 269 -22.98 -3.50 -6.71
N VAL A 270 -23.77 -3.12 -7.70
CA VAL A 270 -23.36 -2.55 -8.99
C VAL A 270 -23.49 -1.03 -8.90
N TYR A 271 -22.55 -0.32 -9.46
CA TYR A 271 -22.51 1.14 -9.51
C TYR A 271 -22.58 1.57 -10.96
N GLU A 272 -23.46 2.52 -11.28
CA GLU A 272 -23.52 3.12 -12.60
C GLU A 272 -22.42 4.17 -12.75
N VAL A 273 -21.82 4.24 -13.94
CA VAL A 273 -20.74 5.18 -14.26
C VAL A 273 -21.32 6.53 -14.61
N LYS A 274 -20.92 7.59 -13.90
CA LYS A 274 -21.19 8.97 -14.25
C LYS A 274 -20.07 9.57 -15.10
N THR A 275 -18.84 9.51 -14.61
CA THR A 275 -17.65 9.97 -15.33
C THR A 275 -16.43 9.11 -14.98
N VAL A 276 -15.46 9.07 -15.90
CA VAL A 276 -14.17 8.38 -15.67
C VAL A 276 -13.01 9.35 -15.90
N PRO A 277 -12.74 10.26 -14.96
CA PRO A 277 -11.52 11.04 -15.02
C PRO A 277 -10.33 10.11 -14.76
N PHE A 278 -9.26 10.31 -15.45
CA PHE A 278 -8.07 9.48 -15.71
C PHE A 278 -7.82 8.22 -14.81
N HIS A 279 -7.72 8.38 -13.48
CA HIS A 279 -7.48 7.26 -12.54
C HIS A 279 -8.65 6.95 -11.62
N GLU A 280 -9.73 7.70 -11.74
CA GLU A 280 -10.92 7.58 -10.89
C GLU A 280 -12.16 7.32 -11.75
N VAL A 281 -13.15 6.70 -11.17
CA VAL A 281 -14.50 6.64 -11.68
C VAL A 281 -15.44 7.24 -10.63
N GLU A 282 -16.31 8.13 -11.05
CA GLU A 282 -17.39 8.66 -10.24
C GLU A 282 -18.68 7.92 -10.62
N ALA A 283 -19.35 7.38 -9.62
CA ALA A 283 -20.64 6.75 -9.76
C ALA A 283 -21.77 7.81 -9.79
N GLU A 284 -22.91 7.49 -10.39
CA GLU A 284 -24.11 8.35 -10.33
C GLU A 284 -24.53 8.68 -8.90
N SER A 285 -24.25 7.81 -7.95
CA SER A 285 -24.44 8.05 -6.52
C SER A 285 -23.48 9.07 -5.89
N GLY A 286 -22.55 9.63 -6.68
CA GLY A 286 -21.54 10.59 -6.24
C GLY A 286 -20.30 9.97 -5.54
N GLU A 287 -20.27 8.65 -5.37
CA GLU A 287 -19.11 7.94 -4.80
C GLU A 287 -17.98 7.88 -5.83
N LYS A 288 -16.71 8.06 -5.36
CA LYS A 288 -15.52 8.01 -6.22
C LYS A 288 -14.64 6.83 -5.88
N PHE A 289 -14.20 6.12 -6.91
CA PHE A 289 -13.37 4.95 -6.79
C PHE A 289 -12.16 5.04 -7.72
N LEU A 290 -11.03 4.49 -7.29
CA LEU A 290 -9.88 4.35 -8.19
C LEU A 290 -10.18 3.25 -9.22
N THR A 291 -9.96 3.51 -10.50
CA THR A 291 -10.26 2.58 -11.60
C THR A 291 -9.62 1.21 -11.42
N LYS A 292 -8.42 1.14 -10.81
CA LYS A 292 -7.73 -0.13 -10.51
C LYS A 292 -8.47 -1.06 -9.51
N PHE A 293 -9.42 -0.52 -8.75
CA PHE A 293 -10.25 -1.27 -7.80
C PHE A 293 -11.69 -1.44 -8.30
N THR A 294 -11.91 -1.33 -9.60
CA THR A 294 -13.22 -1.53 -10.22
C THR A 294 -13.18 -2.62 -11.27
N LEU A 295 -14.27 -3.33 -11.43
CA LEU A 295 -14.52 -4.29 -12.50
C LEU A 295 -15.62 -3.71 -13.40
N PRO A 296 -15.34 -3.37 -14.66
CA PRO A 296 -16.37 -3.01 -15.61
C PRO A 296 -17.35 -4.18 -15.78
N VAL A 297 -18.65 -3.89 -15.70
CA VAL A 297 -19.74 -4.86 -15.89
C VAL A 297 -20.81 -4.22 -16.75
N PRO A 298 -21.59 -4.99 -17.55
CA PRO A 298 -22.68 -4.44 -18.32
C PRO A 298 -23.68 -3.66 -17.45
N LEU A 299 -24.29 -2.62 -17.98
CA LEU A 299 -25.22 -1.75 -17.25
C LEU A 299 -26.44 -2.53 -16.72
N GLU A 300 -26.87 -3.56 -17.46
CA GLU A 300 -27.95 -4.47 -17.10
C GLU A 300 -27.57 -5.48 -15.99
N SER A 301 -26.34 -5.45 -15.50
CA SER A 301 -25.89 -6.37 -14.45
C SER A 301 -26.62 -6.11 -13.14
N GLU A 302 -27.22 -7.16 -12.60
CA GLU A 302 -27.95 -7.08 -11.34
C GLU A 302 -27.03 -7.18 -10.11
N ALA A 303 -27.48 -6.58 -9.01
CA ALA A 303 -26.86 -6.80 -7.71
C ALA A 303 -27.03 -8.27 -7.29
N THR A 304 -25.95 -8.88 -6.78
CA THR A 304 -26.05 -10.22 -6.18
C THR A 304 -26.61 -10.12 -4.77
N ARG A 305 -27.42 -11.11 -4.35
CA ARG A 305 -27.83 -11.20 -2.95
C ARG A 305 -26.70 -11.84 -2.14
N PRO A 306 -26.32 -11.27 -0.98
CA PRO A 306 -25.33 -11.88 -0.11
C PRO A 306 -25.79 -13.30 0.30
N SER A 307 -24.93 -14.28 0.12
CA SER A 307 -25.21 -15.70 0.45
C SER A 307 -25.08 -16.00 1.95
N GLY A 308 -25.39 -15.07 2.85
CA GLY A 308 -25.20 -15.24 4.29
C GLY A 308 -23.75 -15.20 4.75
N ILE A 309 -22.80 -15.14 3.83
CA ILE A 309 -21.39 -14.87 4.13
C ILE A 309 -21.28 -13.35 4.33
N GLU A 310 -20.77 -12.95 5.49
CA GLU A 310 -20.64 -11.55 5.88
C GLU A 310 -20.05 -10.70 4.75
N ALA A 311 -20.77 -9.65 4.35
CA ALA A 311 -20.35 -8.78 3.25
C ALA A 311 -18.99 -8.17 3.56
N ALA A 312 -17.99 -8.52 2.78
CA ALA A 312 -16.66 -7.94 2.90
C ALA A 312 -16.69 -6.44 2.52
N ARG A 313 -15.82 -5.64 3.13
CA ARG A 313 -15.75 -4.20 2.87
C ARG A 313 -15.00 -3.91 1.58
N PRO A 314 -15.32 -2.83 0.85
CA PRO A 314 -14.50 -2.38 -0.27
C PRO A 314 -13.04 -2.13 0.17
N ALA A 315 -12.08 -2.71 -0.52
CA ALA A 315 -10.65 -2.60 -0.19
C ALA A 315 -10.16 -1.14 -0.11
N GLN A 316 -10.71 -0.27 -0.96
CA GLN A 316 -10.41 1.16 -0.94
C GLN A 316 -10.96 1.86 0.32
N ALA A 317 -12.14 1.46 0.78
CA ALA A 317 -12.76 2.02 1.98
C ALA A 317 -11.95 1.66 3.24
N GLN A 318 -11.40 0.44 3.31
CA GLN A 318 -10.53 0.04 4.42
C GLN A 318 -9.26 0.89 4.49
N ALA A 319 -8.58 1.11 3.36
CA ALA A 319 -7.38 1.94 3.31
C ALA A 319 -7.66 3.41 3.71
N ARG A 320 -8.85 3.94 3.37
CA ARG A 320 -9.30 5.28 3.77
C ARG A 320 -9.63 5.36 5.26
N ARG A 321 -10.31 4.33 5.80
CA ARG A 321 -10.73 4.24 7.21
C ARG A 321 -9.56 4.14 8.16
N VAL A 322 -8.61 3.26 7.88
CA VAL A 322 -7.40 3.12 8.69
C VAL A 322 -6.69 4.47 8.78
N ARG A 323 -6.55 5.20 7.66
CA ARG A 323 -5.92 6.53 7.65
C ARG A 323 -6.68 7.58 8.48
N VAL A 324 -8.02 7.60 8.39
CA VAL A 324 -8.83 8.57 9.17
C VAL A 324 -8.74 8.27 10.66
N LEU A 325 -8.84 7.00 11.05
CA LEU A 325 -8.73 6.64 12.46
C LEU A 325 -7.30 6.83 13.00
N ASP A 326 -6.27 6.50 12.22
CA ASP A 326 -4.87 6.75 12.58
C ASP A 326 -4.60 8.25 12.76
N THR A 327 -5.08 9.09 11.83
CA THR A 327 -4.97 10.55 11.93
C THR A 327 -5.66 11.07 13.20
N LEU A 328 -6.88 10.59 13.46
CA LEU A 328 -7.62 10.97 14.68
C LEU A 328 -6.91 10.49 15.95
N ALA A 329 -6.30 9.31 15.94
CA ALA A 329 -5.54 8.80 17.08
C ALA A 329 -4.30 9.66 17.36
N ASP A 330 -3.59 10.09 16.32
CA ASP A 330 -2.45 10.99 16.44
C ASP A 330 -2.87 12.39 16.94
N GLU A 331 -4.00 12.93 16.45
CA GLU A 331 -4.56 14.19 16.93
C GLU A 331 -4.98 14.11 18.41
N VAL A 332 -5.66 13.03 18.80
CA VAL A 332 -6.02 12.80 20.22
C VAL A 332 -4.76 12.68 21.07
N LYS A 333 -3.76 11.94 20.62
CA LYS A 333 -2.48 11.79 21.34
C LYS A 333 -1.76 13.13 21.50
N ALA A 334 -1.72 13.95 20.46
CA ALA A 334 -1.14 15.29 20.49
C ALA A 334 -1.89 16.20 21.47
N ARG A 335 -3.22 16.13 21.48
CA ARG A 335 -4.09 16.93 22.37
C ARG A 335 -3.91 16.56 23.84
N ILE A 336 -3.87 15.27 24.13
CA ILE A 336 -3.66 14.79 25.51
C ILE A 336 -2.23 15.08 25.98
N GLY A 337 -1.23 14.90 25.11
CA GLY A 337 0.18 15.05 25.46
C GLY A 337 0.59 14.05 26.56
N ARG A 338 1.17 14.55 27.65
CA ARG A 338 1.59 13.74 28.81
C ARG A 338 0.56 13.72 29.95
N ARG A 339 -0.57 14.39 29.79
CA ARG A 339 -1.59 14.51 30.83
C ARG A 339 -2.50 13.28 30.88
N THR A 340 -3.09 13.03 32.01
CA THR A 340 -4.24 12.14 32.13
C THR A 340 -5.49 13.00 32.10
N VAL A 341 -6.38 12.80 31.15
CA VAL A 341 -7.56 13.60 30.90
C VAL A 341 -8.83 12.79 31.12
N ALA A 342 -9.94 13.45 31.40
CA ALA A 342 -11.23 12.79 31.49
C ALA A 342 -11.67 12.27 30.11
N LEU A 343 -12.30 11.11 30.06
CA LEU A 343 -12.84 10.53 28.80
C LEU A 343 -13.78 11.51 28.08
N ARG A 344 -14.51 12.30 28.83
CA ARG A 344 -15.39 13.36 28.31
C ARG A 344 -14.63 14.39 27.47
N GLU A 345 -13.42 14.78 27.87
CA GLU A 345 -12.59 15.74 27.12
C GLU A 345 -12.17 15.19 25.76
N VAL A 346 -11.81 13.90 25.72
CA VAL A 346 -11.52 13.20 24.46
C VAL A 346 -12.77 13.11 23.59
N THR A 347 -13.92 12.81 24.17
CA THR A 347 -15.20 12.71 23.45
C THR A 347 -15.59 14.05 22.83
N GLU A 348 -15.47 15.16 23.56
CA GLU A 348 -15.77 16.49 23.03
C GLU A 348 -14.79 16.88 21.91
N PHE A 349 -13.51 16.58 22.05
CA PHE A 349 -12.54 16.81 20.98
C PHE A 349 -12.88 16.01 19.72
N LEU A 350 -13.22 14.72 19.83
CA LEU A 350 -13.58 13.89 18.70
C LEU A 350 -14.87 14.35 18.00
N LYS A 351 -15.82 14.93 18.71
CA LYS A 351 -17.05 15.51 18.12
C LYS A 351 -16.73 16.62 17.12
N THR A 352 -15.68 17.42 17.36
CA THR A 352 -15.26 18.50 16.47
C THR A 352 -14.62 18.01 15.18
N ARG A 353 -14.36 16.71 15.02
CA ARG A 353 -13.63 16.07 13.92
C ARG A 353 -14.46 15.13 13.05
N ASN A 354 -15.76 15.28 13.03
CA ASN A 354 -16.67 14.36 12.31
C ASN A 354 -16.48 12.89 12.71
N PHE A 355 -16.01 12.65 13.93
CA PHE A 355 -15.69 11.33 14.45
C PHE A 355 -16.87 10.36 14.36
N ARG A 356 -18.10 10.82 14.53
CA ARG A 356 -19.29 9.96 14.46
C ARG A 356 -19.42 9.26 13.11
N THR A 357 -19.16 9.97 12.02
CA THR A 357 -19.14 9.41 10.67
C THR A 357 -18.01 8.40 10.52
N ALA A 358 -16.79 8.75 10.94
CA ALA A 358 -15.64 7.84 10.90
C ALA A 358 -15.86 6.58 11.75
N ALA A 359 -16.47 6.72 12.93
CA ALA A 359 -16.79 5.61 13.82
C ALA A 359 -17.87 4.68 13.24
N LEU A 360 -18.91 5.24 12.63
CA LEU A 360 -19.93 4.47 11.88
C LEU A 360 -19.31 3.71 10.73
N GLU A 361 -18.52 4.38 9.91
CA GLU A 361 -17.82 3.79 8.79
C GLU A 361 -16.85 2.68 9.23
N ALA A 362 -16.18 2.86 10.35
CA ALA A 362 -15.29 1.85 10.94
C ALA A 362 -16.04 0.76 11.72
N ARG A 363 -17.37 0.81 11.77
CA ARG A 363 -18.23 -0.13 12.55
C ARG A 363 -17.78 -0.25 14.02
N LEU A 364 -17.36 0.84 14.62
CA LEU A 364 -17.08 0.85 16.05
C LEU A 364 -18.38 0.69 16.84
N ASN A 365 -18.27 0.24 18.09
CA ASN A 365 -19.43 0.12 18.98
C ASN A 365 -20.06 1.50 19.22
N MET A 366 -21.20 1.77 18.59
CA MET A 366 -21.89 3.06 18.63
C MET A 366 -22.53 3.40 19.97
N ALA A 367 -22.69 2.44 20.87
CA ALA A 367 -23.12 2.70 22.25
C ALA A 367 -22.01 3.42 23.06
N ARG A 368 -20.75 3.12 22.74
CA ARG A 368 -19.58 3.74 23.41
C ARG A 368 -18.45 4.00 22.38
N PRO A 369 -18.67 4.83 21.35
CA PRO A 369 -17.78 4.95 20.20
C PRO A 369 -16.38 5.46 20.56
N THR A 370 -16.26 6.37 21.52
CA THR A 370 -14.97 6.89 22.00
C THR A 370 -14.14 5.81 22.68
N ILE A 371 -14.76 4.97 23.51
CA ILE A 371 -14.08 3.84 24.17
C ILE A 371 -13.64 2.82 23.13
N ALA A 372 -14.53 2.45 22.20
CA ALA A 372 -14.23 1.52 21.12
C ALA A 372 -13.08 2.02 20.23
N PHE A 373 -13.06 3.34 19.92
CA PHE A 373 -11.97 3.98 19.21
C PHE A 373 -10.63 3.89 19.98
N LEU A 374 -10.60 4.25 21.26
CA LEU A 374 -9.38 4.18 22.06
C LEU A 374 -8.86 2.74 22.21
N GLN A 375 -9.77 1.77 22.31
CA GLN A 375 -9.45 0.33 22.37
C GLN A 375 -8.86 -0.22 21.04
N THR A 376 -9.15 0.44 19.91
CA THR A 376 -8.54 0.11 18.63
C THR A 376 -7.03 0.45 18.58
N PHE A 377 -6.58 1.36 19.46
CA PHE A 377 -5.18 1.80 19.55
C PHE A 377 -4.58 1.54 20.95
N PRO A 378 -4.52 0.28 21.43
CA PRO A 378 -4.07 -0.03 22.79
C PRO A 378 -2.59 0.32 23.03
N SER A 379 -1.80 0.45 21.96
CA SER A 379 -0.41 0.90 22.05
C SER A 379 -0.25 2.41 22.26
N LEU A 380 -1.29 3.20 21.94
CA LEU A 380 -1.27 4.65 22.05
C LEU A 380 -1.98 5.16 23.32
N PHE A 381 -3.01 4.46 23.77
CA PHE A 381 -3.88 4.93 24.84
C PHE A 381 -4.06 3.88 25.93
N GLU A 382 -4.23 4.37 27.15
CA GLU A 382 -4.65 3.60 28.30
C GLU A 382 -5.92 4.22 28.89
N ILE A 383 -6.94 3.38 29.03
CA ILE A 383 -8.20 3.76 29.70
C ILE A 383 -8.06 3.40 31.16
N VAL A 384 -8.09 4.42 32.01
CA VAL A 384 -8.02 4.26 33.47
C VAL A 384 -9.45 4.23 34.02
N PRO A 385 -9.93 3.06 34.51
CA PRO A 385 -11.28 2.95 35.04
C PRO A 385 -11.51 3.89 36.20
N ALA A 386 -12.73 4.39 36.33
CA ALA A 386 -13.12 5.17 37.49
C ALA A 386 -13.28 4.26 38.72
N PRO A 387 -12.79 4.61 39.88
CA PRO A 387 -13.30 4.02 41.12
C PRO A 387 -14.81 4.32 41.27
N LEU A 388 -15.53 3.52 42.06
CA LEU A 388 -16.98 3.65 42.26
C LEU A 388 -17.38 5.11 42.46
N GLY A 389 -18.18 5.66 41.52
CA GLY A 389 -18.62 7.09 41.56
C GLY A 389 -17.65 8.09 40.89
N GLY A 390 -16.54 7.67 40.34
CA GLY A 390 -15.55 8.55 39.71
C GLY A 390 -15.68 8.72 38.20
N VAL A 391 -14.77 9.48 37.58
CA VAL A 391 -14.73 9.78 36.14
C VAL A 391 -13.68 8.90 35.46
N THR A 392 -14.07 8.13 34.42
CA THR A 392 -13.14 7.41 33.59
C THR A 392 -12.14 8.35 32.91
N LYS A 393 -10.87 8.05 33.01
CA LYS A 393 -9.79 8.89 32.50
C LYS A 393 -9.06 8.18 31.36
N VAL A 394 -8.38 8.95 30.54
CA VAL A 394 -7.57 8.49 29.41
C VAL A 394 -6.19 9.13 29.51
N ARG A 395 -5.16 8.34 29.29
CA ARG A 395 -3.80 8.88 29.10
C ARG A 395 -3.15 8.27 27.87
N ALA A 396 -2.31 9.04 27.20
CA ALA A 396 -1.47 8.52 26.15
C ALA A 396 -0.40 7.62 26.77
N ARG A 397 -0.26 6.40 26.24
CA ARG A 397 0.79 5.50 26.68
C ARG A 397 2.16 6.05 26.26
N ARG A 398 3.11 5.96 27.15
CA ARG A 398 4.52 6.08 26.76
C ARG A 398 4.80 4.95 25.78
N PRO A 399 5.62 5.19 24.72
CA PRO A 399 6.04 4.11 23.83
C PRO A 399 6.70 3.03 24.69
N ASP A 400 5.98 1.95 24.94
CA ASP A 400 6.50 0.82 25.73
C ASP A 400 7.53 0.11 24.89
N ARG A 401 8.75 0.04 25.41
CA ARG A 401 9.88 -0.63 24.75
C ARG A 401 9.60 -2.11 24.48
N ARG A 402 8.65 -2.75 25.16
CA ARG A 402 8.34 -4.18 25.07
C ARG A 402 7.22 -4.54 24.09
N LEU A 403 6.27 -3.64 23.82
CA LEU A 403 5.12 -3.93 22.93
C LEU A 403 5.41 -3.75 21.43
N ARG A 404 6.50 -3.08 21.05
CA ARG A 404 6.94 -2.99 19.66
C ARG A 404 7.41 -4.32 19.05
N GLN A 405 7.61 -5.36 19.86
CA GLN A 405 8.01 -6.69 19.37
C GLN A 405 6.86 -7.54 18.82
N LYS A 406 5.59 -7.21 19.09
CA LYS A 406 4.45 -8.03 18.67
C LYS A 406 3.73 -7.54 17.40
N THR A 407 3.96 -6.31 16.95
CA THR A 407 3.26 -5.75 15.78
C THR A 407 4.05 -5.91 14.46
N THR A 408 5.26 -6.49 14.52
CA THR A 408 6.12 -6.74 13.35
C THR A 408 6.05 -8.19 12.87
N LEU A 409 5.17 -9.03 13.44
CA LEU A 409 5.02 -10.46 13.14
C LEU A 409 3.60 -10.88 12.76
N GLN A 410 2.74 -9.96 12.31
CA GLN A 410 1.45 -10.30 11.68
C GLN A 410 1.27 -9.60 10.34
#